data_67fe5703a05017c602fc0c319e79b3b4
#
_entry.id   67fe5703a05017c602fc0c319e79b3b4
#
_cell.length_a   1.000
_cell.length_b   1.000
_cell.length_c   1.000
_cell.angle_alpha   90.00
_cell.angle_beta   90.00
_cell.angle_gamma   90.00
#
_symmetry.space_group_name_H-M   'P 1'
#
loop_
_entity.id
_entity.type
_entity.pdbx_description
1 polymer ?
#
loop_
_entity_poly.entity_id
_entity_poly.type
_entity_poly.pdbx_seq_one_letter_code
_entity_poly.pdbx_strand_id
1 'polypeptide(L)'
;MKKYWLILPGLLALFLLFLLTRGPLSLRRLDDHPLYVMHYAGDYAFDDYLRTGIYPDQPITPVETDETEAWGCTTFAALSMDGERLLGRNFDWYADHPALLLFTDPPGGYASVAMVDLSYLGYRGDEIGMFERAALAHAPYLPFDGMNEKGVAVGMMAVPFGNGTLDPALRTLEDVEIIRLVLDYAASVDQAVELLENYNVRFNPEVPLHYLIADAGGDSAVVEYVGGELRVLRNEQPWQVATNFIISTQAPRGATASCWRYNKAFQALADAQGALSGPQALTLLESVSQAGSFPTIWSVVYNLTSGEVSVVMDRNYQQIYTFHLKRTDTP
;
A
#
# COMPACT_ATOMS: atom_id res chain seq x y z
N MET A 1 -10.30 -47.95 23.59
CA MET A 1 -11.06 -46.71 23.29
C MET A 1 -10.61 -45.49 24.12
N LYS A 2 -9.52 -45.50 24.90
CA LYS A 2 -9.11 -44.33 25.73
C LYS A 2 -8.07 -43.38 25.10
N LYS A 3 -7.54 -43.63 23.92
CA LYS A 3 -6.46 -42.81 23.29
C LYS A 3 -6.95 -41.61 22.47
N TYR A 4 -8.21 -41.57 22.08
CA TYR A 4 -8.75 -40.48 21.23
C TYR A 4 -9.27 -39.27 22.02
N TRP A 5 -9.50 -39.39 23.31
CA TRP A 5 -10.04 -38.31 24.16
C TRP A 5 -9.06 -37.18 24.45
N LEU A 6 -7.76 -37.41 24.29
CA LEU A 6 -6.72 -36.40 24.48
C LEU A 6 -6.33 -35.67 23.15
N ILE A 7 -6.67 -36.26 22.01
CA ILE A 7 -6.34 -35.69 20.69
C ILE A 7 -7.30 -34.53 20.35
N LEU A 8 -8.58 -34.67 20.67
CA LEU A 8 -9.60 -33.66 20.36
C LEU A 8 -9.37 -32.31 21.07
N PRO A 9 -9.10 -32.25 22.38
CA PRO A 9 -8.78 -30.99 23.05
C PRO A 9 -7.44 -30.40 22.60
N GLY A 10 -6.46 -31.22 22.21
CA GLY A 10 -5.20 -30.72 21.64
C GLY A 10 -5.39 -30.07 20.27
N LEU A 11 -6.18 -30.69 19.39
CA LEU A 11 -6.52 -30.12 18.09
C LEU A 11 -7.37 -28.84 18.22
N LEU A 12 -8.31 -28.82 19.16
CA LEU A 12 -9.11 -27.62 19.45
C LEU A 12 -8.23 -26.48 19.98
N ALA A 13 -7.29 -26.77 20.89
CA ALA A 13 -6.35 -25.79 21.40
C ALA A 13 -5.42 -25.23 20.30
N LEU A 14 -4.93 -26.08 19.41
CA LEU A 14 -4.14 -25.68 18.25
C LEU A 14 -4.96 -24.83 17.26
N PHE A 15 -6.21 -25.21 17.03
CA PHE A 15 -7.12 -24.43 16.17
C PHE A 15 -7.46 -23.07 16.80
N LEU A 16 -7.73 -23.01 18.10
CA LEU A 16 -7.93 -21.74 18.82
C LEU A 16 -6.67 -20.88 18.82
N LEU A 17 -5.49 -21.47 19.00
CA LEU A 17 -4.22 -20.77 18.91
C LEU A 17 -4.01 -20.21 17.50
N PHE A 18 -4.33 -20.99 16.48
CA PHE A 18 -4.28 -20.55 15.08
C PHE A 18 -5.21 -19.35 14.82
N LEU A 19 -6.46 -19.39 15.29
CA LEU A 19 -7.40 -18.27 15.19
C LEU A 19 -6.93 -17.03 15.96
N LEU A 20 -6.28 -17.20 17.11
CA LEU A 20 -5.76 -16.12 17.94
C LEU A 20 -4.51 -15.45 17.34
N THR A 21 -3.76 -16.19 16.52
CA THR A 21 -2.50 -15.69 15.92
C THR A 21 -2.68 -15.22 14.48
N ARG A 22 -3.84 -15.46 13.86
CA ARG A 22 -4.11 -15.15 12.45
C ARG A 22 -5.55 -14.65 12.28
N GLY A 23 -5.73 -13.67 11.39
CA GLY A 23 -7.01 -13.00 11.17
C GLY A 23 -7.28 -11.87 12.17
N PRO A 24 -8.52 -11.36 12.27
CA PRO A 24 -8.88 -10.19 13.09
C PRO A 24 -8.53 -10.30 14.58
N LEU A 25 -8.42 -11.52 15.11
CA LEU A 25 -8.01 -11.77 16.50
C LEU A 25 -6.51 -11.57 16.73
N SER A 26 -5.68 -11.56 15.70
CA SER A 26 -4.24 -11.31 15.80
C SER A 26 -3.89 -9.82 15.97
N LEU A 27 -4.88 -8.93 15.90
CA LEU A 27 -4.69 -7.49 15.99
C LEU A 27 -3.97 -7.08 17.26
N ARG A 28 -2.87 -6.34 17.11
CA ARG A 28 -2.10 -5.74 18.22
C ARG A 28 -1.86 -4.27 17.94
N ARG A 29 -2.07 -3.42 18.94
CA ARG A 29 -1.66 -2.01 18.92
C ARG A 29 -0.19 -1.90 19.30
N LEU A 30 0.56 -1.10 18.59
CA LEU A 30 2.00 -0.89 18.79
C LEU A 30 2.34 0.54 19.20
N ASP A 31 1.51 1.53 18.81
CA ASP A 31 1.79 2.94 19.02
C ASP A 31 0.53 3.67 19.53
N ASP A 32 0.73 4.78 20.23
CA ASP A 32 -0.35 5.67 20.69
C ASP A 32 -0.87 6.57 19.57
N HIS A 33 -0.08 6.82 18.50
CA HIS A 33 -0.55 7.31 17.19
C HIS A 33 -1.00 6.13 16.33
N PRO A 34 -2.28 5.64 16.45
CA PRO A 34 -2.43 4.23 16.63
C PRO A 34 -1.97 3.45 15.40
N LEU A 35 -0.80 2.83 15.53
CA LEU A 35 -0.33 1.78 14.64
C LEU A 35 -0.77 0.43 15.19
N TYR A 36 -1.52 -0.28 14.37
CA TYR A 36 -1.89 -1.67 14.61
C TYR A 36 -1.13 -2.60 13.69
N VAL A 37 -0.95 -3.85 14.11
CA VAL A 37 -0.43 -4.93 13.25
C VAL A 37 -1.39 -6.11 13.30
N MET A 38 -1.66 -6.69 12.14
CA MET A 38 -2.50 -7.88 11.99
C MET A 38 -1.92 -8.84 10.95
N HIS A 39 -2.03 -10.14 11.23
CA HIS A 39 -1.73 -11.19 10.27
C HIS A 39 -3.03 -11.85 9.82
N TYR A 40 -3.37 -11.67 8.56
CA TYR A 40 -4.54 -12.30 7.95
C TYR A 40 -4.07 -13.50 7.12
N ALA A 41 -4.27 -14.69 7.65
CA ALA A 41 -3.98 -15.92 6.90
C ALA A 41 -5.31 -16.59 6.54
N GLY A 42 -5.52 -16.77 5.27
CA GLY A 42 -6.72 -17.40 4.75
C GLY A 42 -7.22 -16.69 3.50
N ASP A 43 -8.24 -17.27 2.93
CA ASP A 43 -8.90 -16.76 1.76
C ASP A 43 -9.84 -15.61 2.15
N TYR A 44 -9.60 -14.44 1.57
CA TYR A 44 -10.52 -13.29 1.62
C TYR A 44 -11.35 -13.18 0.36
N ALA A 45 -11.36 -14.26 -0.46
CA ALA A 45 -12.18 -14.43 -1.65
C ALA A 45 -11.98 -13.34 -2.74
N PHE A 46 -10.78 -12.77 -2.86
CA PHE A 46 -10.50 -11.77 -3.88
C PHE A 46 -10.54 -12.35 -5.30
N ASP A 47 -10.07 -13.60 -5.50
CA ASP A 47 -10.23 -14.33 -6.76
C ASP A 47 -11.72 -14.45 -7.18
N ASP A 48 -12.57 -14.81 -6.24
CA ASP A 48 -14.01 -14.92 -6.47
C ASP A 48 -14.62 -13.55 -6.79
N TYR A 49 -14.19 -12.51 -6.09
CA TYR A 49 -14.60 -11.14 -6.38
C TYR A 49 -14.15 -10.70 -7.78
N LEU A 50 -12.90 -10.92 -8.14
CA LEU A 50 -12.39 -10.62 -9.49
C LEU A 50 -13.18 -11.35 -10.58
N ARG A 51 -13.62 -12.58 -10.32
CA ARG A 51 -14.39 -13.39 -11.27
C ARG A 51 -15.86 -13.01 -11.33
N THR A 52 -16.50 -12.72 -10.19
CA THR A 52 -17.95 -12.55 -10.09
C THR A 52 -18.42 -11.09 -10.01
N GLY A 53 -17.57 -10.20 -9.46
CA GLY A 53 -17.93 -8.83 -9.08
C GLY A 53 -18.80 -8.75 -7.82
N ILE A 54 -18.89 -9.85 -7.06
CA ILE A 54 -19.70 -9.91 -5.85
C ILE A 54 -18.76 -9.94 -4.66
N TYR A 55 -18.83 -8.92 -3.81
CA TYR A 55 -18.14 -8.93 -2.52
C TYR A 55 -18.65 -10.10 -1.67
N PRO A 56 -17.76 -10.77 -0.93
CA PRO A 56 -18.15 -11.87 -0.02
C PRO A 56 -19.13 -11.40 1.07
N ASP A 57 -19.11 -10.11 1.40
CA ASP A 57 -20.01 -9.45 2.35
C ASP A 57 -20.50 -8.10 1.81
N GLN A 58 -21.24 -7.33 2.61
CA GLN A 58 -21.73 -6.00 2.22
C GLN A 58 -20.55 -5.10 1.83
N PRO A 59 -20.66 -4.34 0.74
CA PRO A 59 -19.61 -3.40 0.35
C PRO A 59 -19.36 -2.41 1.47
N ILE A 60 -18.09 -2.13 1.72
CA ILE A 60 -17.69 -1.07 2.65
C ILE A 60 -18.15 0.24 2.03
N THR A 61 -19.02 0.96 2.74
CA THR A 61 -19.34 2.33 2.36
C THR A 61 -18.20 3.20 2.86
N PRO A 62 -17.36 3.78 1.99
CA PRO A 62 -16.35 4.72 2.42
C PRO A 62 -17.03 5.84 3.21
N VAL A 63 -16.38 6.28 4.26
CA VAL A 63 -16.85 7.46 4.99
C VAL A 63 -16.75 8.64 4.03
N GLU A 64 -17.88 9.23 3.67
CA GLU A 64 -17.91 10.47 2.90
C GLU A 64 -17.09 11.53 3.65
N THR A 65 -16.01 11.98 3.06
CA THR A 65 -15.27 13.14 3.52
C THR A 65 -15.78 14.33 2.76
N ASP A 66 -16.37 15.26 3.48
CA ASP A 66 -17.01 16.48 2.92
C ASP A 66 -15.99 17.50 2.36
N GLU A 67 -14.72 17.13 2.24
CA GLU A 67 -13.63 18.07 2.00
C GLU A 67 -12.80 17.72 0.76
N THR A 68 -12.92 18.59 -0.23
CA THR A 68 -12.21 18.55 -1.53
C THR A 68 -10.83 19.21 -1.52
N GLU A 69 -10.24 19.53 -0.36
CA GLU A 69 -9.02 20.34 -0.29
C GLU A 69 -7.80 19.59 0.24
N ALA A 70 -6.74 19.67 -0.58
CA ALA A 70 -5.33 19.50 -0.27
C ALA A 70 -4.89 18.17 0.38
N TRP A 71 -4.81 17.13 -0.40
CA TRP A 71 -4.10 15.91 -0.01
C TRP A 71 -2.60 16.06 -0.24
N GLY A 72 -1.83 15.36 0.57
CA GLY A 72 -0.41 15.27 0.37
C GLY A 72 0.03 13.81 0.36
N CYS A 73 0.79 13.39 -0.61
CA CYS A 73 1.52 12.13 -0.58
C CYS A 73 2.84 12.33 -1.30
N THR A 74 3.84 11.57 -0.90
CA THR A 74 5.10 11.47 -1.63
C THR A 74 5.47 10.02 -1.72
N THR A 75 5.71 9.53 -2.92
CA THR A 75 6.22 8.18 -3.14
C THR A 75 7.44 8.26 -4.04
N PHE A 76 8.47 7.49 -3.72
CA PHE A 76 9.64 7.35 -4.57
C PHE A 76 10.11 5.90 -4.63
N ALA A 77 10.76 5.57 -5.73
CA ALA A 77 11.55 4.36 -5.90
C ALA A 77 13.03 4.74 -5.99
N ALA A 78 13.89 4.06 -5.25
CA ALA A 78 15.35 4.14 -5.33
C ALA A 78 15.86 2.76 -5.71
N LEU A 79 16.39 2.59 -6.93
CA LEU A 79 16.53 1.29 -7.58
C LEU A 79 17.95 1.00 -8.07
N SER A 80 18.93 1.85 -7.69
CA SER A 80 20.32 1.63 -8.07
C SER A 80 20.86 0.32 -7.52
N MET A 81 21.67 -0.38 -8.30
CA MET A 81 22.36 -1.59 -7.86
C MET A 81 23.47 -1.30 -6.81
N ASP A 82 23.91 -0.03 -6.72
CA ASP A 82 24.90 0.40 -5.74
C ASP A 82 24.29 0.69 -4.36
N GLY A 83 22.94 0.59 -4.23
CA GLY A 83 22.17 0.75 -3.01
C GLY A 83 21.22 -0.41 -2.76
N GLU A 84 20.31 -0.19 -1.82
CA GLU A 84 19.16 -1.07 -1.64
C GLU A 84 18.05 -0.67 -2.63
N ARG A 85 17.26 -1.63 -3.12
CA ARG A 85 16.10 -1.33 -3.94
C ARG A 85 14.92 -1.09 -3.03
N LEU A 86 14.45 0.15 -3.02
CA LEU A 86 13.50 0.65 -2.03
C LEU A 86 12.31 1.33 -2.71
N LEU A 87 11.13 1.16 -2.12
CA LEU A 87 10.00 2.07 -2.31
C LEU A 87 9.73 2.77 -0.99
N GLY A 88 9.79 4.11 -0.99
CA GLY A 88 9.50 4.93 0.17
C GLY A 88 8.25 5.76 -0.04
N ARG A 89 7.41 5.89 1.00
CA ARG A 89 6.16 6.65 0.93
C ARG A 89 5.85 7.42 2.20
N ASN A 90 5.40 8.68 2.05
CA ASN A 90 4.64 9.43 3.03
C ASN A 90 3.16 9.43 2.65
N PHE A 91 2.30 9.11 3.60
CA PHE A 91 0.87 9.31 3.52
C PHE A 91 0.49 10.54 4.35
N ASP A 92 0.03 11.58 3.67
CA ASP A 92 -0.35 12.84 4.29
C ASP A 92 -1.87 13.00 4.17
N TRP A 93 -2.56 13.12 5.32
CA TRP A 93 -4.01 13.19 5.40
C TRP A 93 -4.42 13.94 6.67
N TYR A 94 -5.73 13.95 6.98
CA TYR A 94 -6.20 14.49 8.25
C TYR A 94 -5.57 13.75 9.45
N ALA A 95 -5.40 14.45 10.57
CA ALA A 95 -4.96 13.84 11.82
C ALA A 95 -5.98 12.77 12.33
N ASP A 96 -5.55 11.94 13.27
CA ASP A 96 -6.38 10.93 13.97
C ASP A 96 -6.84 9.73 13.10
N HIS A 97 -6.06 9.38 12.07
CA HIS A 97 -6.28 8.19 11.27
C HIS A 97 -5.47 7.00 11.82
N PRO A 98 -6.13 5.99 12.43
CA PRO A 98 -5.43 4.79 12.87
C PRO A 98 -4.98 3.98 11.66
N ALA A 99 -3.71 3.56 11.68
CA ALA A 99 -3.09 2.79 10.63
C ALA A 99 -2.96 1.32 11.01
N LEU A 100 -3.08 0.44 10.03
CA LEU A 100 -2.86 -0.99 10.18
C LEU A 100 -1.76 -1.45 9.23
N LEU A 101 -0.71 -2.05 9.78
CA LEU A 101 0.21 -2.87 9.01
C LEU A 101 -0.37 -4.28 8.92
N LEU A 102 -0.84 -4.63 7.73
CA LEU A 102 -1.54 -5.88 7.44
C LEU A 102 -0.63 -6.83 6.68
N PHE A 103 -0.40 -8.00 7.23
CA PHE A 103 0.21 -9.13 6.52
C PHE A 103 -0.89 -10.04 5.98
N THR A 104 -0.82 -10.40 4.71
CA THR A 104 -1.71 -11.37 4.06
C THR A 104 -0.94 -12.53 3.45
N ASP A 105 -1.59 -13.69 3.37
CA ASP A 105 -1.04 -14.91 2.75
C ASP A 105 -2.23 -15.70 2.15
N PRO A 106 -2.80 -15.22 1.02
CA PRO A 106 -3.97 -15.82 0.43
C PRO A 106 -3.61 -17.09 -0.37
N PRO A 107 -4.50 -18.09 -0.40
CA PRO A 107 -4.35 -19.23 -1.31
C PRO A 107 -4.41 -18.74 -2.78
N GLY A 108 -3.39 -19.05 -3.56
CA GLY A 108 -3.37 -18.71 -4.99
C GLY A 108 -2.86 -17.30 -5.34
N GLY A 109 -2.60 -16.46 -4.33
CA GLY A 109 -1.94 -15.16 -4.48
C GLY A 109 -0.60 -15.10 -3.75
N TYR A 110 0.13 -14.01 -3.90
CA TYR A 110 1.40 -13.78 -3.20
C TYR A 110 1.16 -13.29 -1.77
N ALA A 111 1.98 -13.74 -0.83
CA ALA A 111 2.03 -13.14 0.49
C ALA A 111 2.45 -11.67 0.40
N SER A 112 1.84 -10.81 1.19
CA SER A 112 2.11 -9.37 1.15
C SER A 112 2.05 -8.70 2.51
N VAL A 113 2.59 -7.49 2.58
CA VAL A 113 2.46 -6.56 3.69
C VAL A 113 1.99 -5.22 3.14
N ALA A 114 0.99 -4.61 3.77
CA ALA A 114 0.37 -3.39 3.31
C ALA A 114 0.01 -2.45 4.47
N MET A 115 0.05 -1.14 4.23
CA MET A 115 -0.57 -0.15 5.11
C MET A 115 -2.03 0.04 4.73
N VAL A 116 -2.89 0.07 5.74
CA VAL A 116 -4.33 0.26 5.61
C VAL A 116 -4.76 1.41 6.52
N ASP A 117 -5.55 2.34 6.00
CA ASP A 117 -6.21 3.36 6.81
C ASP A 117 -7.49 2.78 7.42
N LEU A 118 -7.49 2.58 8.73
CA LEU A 118 -8.62 1.99 9.45
C LEU A 118 -9.84 2.91 9.54
N SER A 119 -9.71 4.19 9.23
CA SER A 119 -10.85 5.11 9.17
C SER A 119 -11.85 4.71 8.08
N TYR A 120 -11.39 4.04 7.01
CA TYR A 120 -12.24 3.45 5.97
C TYR A 120 -13.08 2.27 6.47
N LEU A 121 -12.73 1.69 7.60
CA LEU A 121 -13.53 0.69 8.33
C LEU A 121 -14.34 1.31 9.48
N GLY A 122 -14.38 2.65 9.57
CA GLY A 122 -15.13 3.38 10.59
C GLY A 122 -14.40 3.57 11.91
N TYR A 123 -13.12 3.18 12.02
CA TYR A 123 -12.34 3.38 13.25
C TYR A 123 -11.72 4.78 13.29
N ARG A 124 -11.85 5.45 14.45
CA ARG A 124 -11.31 6.80 14.65
C ARG A 124 -10.69 6.93 16.04
N GLY A 125 -9.39 6.72 16.14
CA GLY A 125 -8.59 7.05 17.33
C GLY A 125 -8.78 6.16 18.57
N ASP A 126 -9.91 5.50 18.72
CA ASP A 126 -10.24 4.68 19.90
C ASP A 126 -9.63 3.27 19.83
N GLU A 127 -9.59 2.59 20.98
CA GLU A 127 -9.21 1.19 21.00
C GLU A 127 -10.25 0.32 20.28
N ILE A 128 -9.79 -0.53 19.38
CA ILE A 128 -10.66 -1.46 18.64
C ILE A 128 -11.08 -2.61 19.56
N GLY A 129 -12.33 -2.58 20.01
CA GLY A 129 -12.92 -3.60 20.86
C GLY A 129 -13.06 -4.95 20.15
N MET A 130 -13.19 -6.03 20.95
CA MET A 130 -13.22 -7.38 20.39
C MET A 130 -14.37 -7.59 19.39
N PHE A 131 -15.54 -7.01 19.62
CA PHE A 131 -16.70 -7.14 18.74
C PHE A 131 -16.57 -6.31 17.45
N GLU A 132 -15.83 -5.21 17.51
CA GLU A 132 -15.57 -4.33 16.36
C GLU A 132 -14.60 -4.96 15.38
N ARG A 133 -13.74 -5.88 15.84
CA ARG A 133 -12.75 -6.56 15.01
C ARG A 133 -13.33 -7.33 13.82
N ALA A 134 -14.63 -7.61 13.81
CA ALA A 134 -15.27 -8.29 12.70
C ALA A 134 -15.11 -7.50 11.37
N ALA A 135 -15.17 -6.17 11.41
CA ALA A 135 -14.99 -5.33 10.22
C ALA A 135 -13.57 -5.42 9.64
N LEU A 136 -12.56 -5.82 10.44
CA LEU A 136 -11.20 -6.02 9.96
C LEU A 136 -11.06 -7.19 8.98
N ALA A 137 -12.09 -8.04 8.83
CA ALA A 137 -12.13 -9.04 7.77
C ALA A 137 -12.08 -8.42 6.37
N HIS A 138 -12.49 -7.16 6.23
CA HIS A 138 -12.44 -6.41 4.97
C HIS A 138 -11.12 -5.66 4.75
N ALA A 139 -10.23 -5.58 5.75
CA ALA A 139 -8.95 -4.88 5.61
C ALA A 139 -8.09 -5.33 4.42
N PRO A 140 -8.08 -6.62 3.98
CA PRO A 140 -7.37 -7.03 2.78
C PRO A 140 -7.77 -6.29 1.50
N TYR A 141 -9.00 -5.79 1.40
CA TYR A 141 -9.50 -5.04 0.25
C TYR A 141 -9.09 -3.55 0.24
N LEU A 142 -8.48 -3.04 1.30
CA LEU A 142 -8.23 -1.62 1.52
C LEU A 142 -6.74 -1.26 1.68
N PRO A 143 -5.80 -1.83 0.92
CA PRO A 143 -4.40 -1.41 1.00
C PRO A 143 -4.22 -0.03 0.37
N PHE A 144 -3.45 0.85 1.02
CA PHE A 144 -3.08 2.18 0.52
C PHE A 144 -1.68 2.19 -0.12
N ASP A 145 -0.86 1.27 0.31
CA ASP A 145 0.45 0.91 -0.22
C ASP A 145 0.84 -0.47 0.29
N GLY A 146 1.88 -1.05 -0.27
CA GLY A 146 2.36 -2.36 0.19
C GLY A 146 3.45 -2.94 -0.68
N MET A 147 3.94 -4.10 -0.24
CA MET A 147 4.91 -4.93 -0.95
C MET A 147 4.53 -6.39 -0.84
N ASN A 148 4.73 -7.16 -1.92
CA ASN A 148 4.53 -8.59 -1.90
C ASN A 148 5.85 -9.38 -1.79
N GLU A 149 5.74 -10.68 -1.60
CA GLU A 149 6.89 -11.60 -1.45
C GLU A 149 7.78 -11.70 -2.69
N LYS A 150 7.30 -11.28 -3.87
CA LYS A 150 8.09 -11.17 -5.11
C LYS A 150 8.88 -9.86 -5.17
N GLY A 151 8.68 -8.94 -4.21
CA GLY A 151 9.32 -7.64 -4.13
C GLY A 151 8.76 -6.65 -5.13
N VAL A 152 7.52 -6.80 -5.50
CA VAL A 152 6.74 -5.74 -6.14
C VAL A 152 6.11 -4.91 -5.04
N ALA A 153 6.32 -3.61 -5.10
CA ALA A 153 5.68 -2.65 -4.20
C ALA A 153 4.89 -1.61 -4.98
N VAL A 154 3.84 -1.11 -4.37
CA VAL A 154 2.94 -0.10 -4.95
C VAL A 154 2.51 0.90 -3.89
N GLY A 155 2.42 2.18 -4.27
CA GLY A 155 1.85 3.24 -3.45
C GLY A 155 0.97 4.15 -4.29
N MET A 156 -0.16 4.59 -3.73
CA MET A 156 -1.08 5.50 -4.39
C MET A 156 -0.88 6.95 -3.93
N MET A 157 -1.15 7.89 -4.81
CA MET A 157 -1.21 9.31 -4.50
C MET A 157 -2.43 9.92 -5.20
N ALA A 158 -3.14 10.79 -4.48
CA ALA A 158 -4.24 11.53 -5.04
C ALA A 158 -3.74 12.61 -6.03
N VAL A 159 -4.50 12.85 -7.08
CA VAL A 159 -4.19 13.84 -8.13
C VAL A 159 -5.38 14.77 -8.38
N PRO A 160 -5.16 16.01 -8.85
CA PRO A 160 -6.22 17.01 -8.95
C PRO A 160 -7.27 16.69 -10.04
N PHE A 161 -6.96 15.83 -10.97
CA PHE A 161 -7.88 15.36 -12.00
C PHE A 161 -7.42 14.01 -12.56
N GLY A 162 -8.37 13.24 -13.02
CA GLY A 162 -8.19 11.95 -13.66
C GLY A 162 -9.55 11.34 -13.93
N ASN A 163 -9.64 10.48 -14.92
CA ASN A 163 -10.86 9.74 -15.24
C ASN A 163 -10.48 8.28 -15.36
N GLY A 164 -11.15 7.44 -14.59
CA GLY A 164 -11.03 6.01 -14.76
C GLY A 164 -11.37 5.54 -16.17
N THR A 165 -10.89 4.39 -16.52
CA THR A 165 -11.24 3.73 -17.78
C THR A 165 -12.67 3.18 -17.73
N LEU A 166 -13.37 3.17 -18.85
CA LEU A 166 -14.77 2.73 -18.96
C LEU A 166 -14.98 1.82 -20.17
N ASP A 167 -14.15 0.80 -20.36
CA ASP A 167 -14.38 -0.21 -21.38
C ASP A 167 -15.48 -1.17 -20.89
N PRO A 168 -16.63 -1.28 -21.61
CA PRO A 168 -17.72 -2.14 -21.21
C PRO A 168 -17.38 -3.63 -21.24
N ALA A 169 -16.29 -4.02 -21.90
CA ALA A 169 -15.81 -5.40 -21.92
C ALA A 169 -14.99 -5.77 -20.67
N LEU A 170 -14.51 -4.77 -19.92
CA LEU A 170 -13.66 -4.97 -18.75
C LEU A 170 -14.45 -4.83 -17.46
N ARG A 171 -14.05 -5.59 -16.44
CA ARG A 171 -14.55 -5.42 -15.08
C ARG A 171 -14.00 -4.14 -14.46
N THR A 172 -14.80 -3.49 -13.65
CA THR A 172 -14.39 -2.31 -12.88
C THR A 172 -13.97 -2.71 -11.47
N LEU A 173 -12.82 -2.22 -11.05
CA LEU A 173 -12.30 -2.28 -9.69
C LEU A 173 -12.31 -0.88 -9.06
N GLU A 174 -12.40 -0.84 -7.74
CA GLU A 174 -12.18 0.40 -6.98
C GLU A 174 -10.67 0.71 -6.90
N ASP A 175 -10.36 1.95 -6.62
CA ASP A 175 -9.00 2.48 -6.59
C ASP A 175 -8.04 1.72 -5.66
N VAL A 176 -8.48 1.38 -4.45
CA VAL A 176 -7.67 0.60 -3.48
C VAL A 176 -7.58 -0.89 -3.85
N GLU A 177 -8.57 -1.43 -4.57
CA GLU A 177 -8.56 -2.81 -5.04
C GLU A 177 -7.49 -3.05 -6.12
N ILE A 178 -7.14 -1.99 -6.86
CA ILE A 178 -6.00 -2.00 -7.78
C ILE A 178 -4.71 -2.35 -7.05
N ILE A 179 -4.51 -1.83 -5.85
CA ILE A 179 -3.34 -2.16 -5.04
C ILE A 179 -3.38 -3.62 -4.62
N ARG A 180 -4.55 -4.13 -4.19
CA ARG A 180 -4.71 -5.55 -3.85
C ARG A 180 -4.42 -6.45 -5.05
N LEU A 181 -4.91 -6.10 -6.25
CA LEU A 181 -4.63 -6.84 -7.48
C LEU A 181 -3.11 -6.95 -7.74
N VAL A 182 -2.38 -5.84 -7.64
CA VAL A 182 -0.92 -5.82 -7.82
C VAL A 182 -0.23 -6.67 -6.76
N LEU A 183 -0.61 -6.54 -5.49
CA LEU A 183 0.03 -7.26 -4.39
C LEU A 183 -0.19 -8.77 -4.49
N ASP A 184 -1.36 -9.21 -4.92
CA ASP A 184 -1.68 -10.64 -4.97
C ASP A 184 -1.11 -11.34 -6.21
N TYR A 185 -0.96 -10.63 -7.35
CA TYR A 185 -0.72 -11.32 -8.62
C TYR A 185 0.46 -10.82 -9.45
N ALA A 186 1.08 -9.68 -9.12
CA ALA A 186 2.22 -9.19 -9.88
C ALA A 186 3.55 -9.67 -9.30
N ALA A 187 4.41 -10.26 -10.13
CA ALA A 187 5.79 -10.60 -9.76
C ALA A 187 6.82 -9.62 -10.36
N SER A 188 6.37 -8.65 -11.15
CA SER A 188 7.20 -7.59 -11.73
C SER A 188 6.34 -6.37 -12.07
N VAL A 189 6.98 -5.23 -12.36
CA VAL A 189 6.30 -4.03 -12.86
C VAL A 189 5.58 -4.30 -14.18
N ASP A 190 6.16 -5.12 -15.07
CA ASP A 190 5.53 -5.48 -16.34
C ASP A 190 4.22 -6.25 -16.12
N GLN A 191 4.23 -7.25 -15.23
CA GLN A 191 3.02 -7.99 -14.89
C GLN A 191 1.98 -7.11 -14.19
N ALA A 192 2.41 -6.17 -13.32
CA ALA A 192 1.48 -5.23 -12.71
C ALA A 192 0.77 -4.37 -13.76
N VAL A 193 1.50 -3.83 -14.74
CA VAL A 193 0.91 -3.05 -15.84
C VAL A 193 -0.04 -3.89 -16.68
N GLU A 194 0.35 -5.12 -17.05
CA GLU A 194 -0.51 -6.05 -17.80
C GLU A 194 -1.81 -6.36 -17.05
N LEU A 195 -1.72 -6.55 -15.72
CA LEU A 195 -2.92 -6.76 -14.89
C LEU A 195 -3.85 -5.54 -14.94
N LEU A 196 -3.29 -4.33 -14.79
CA LEU A 196 -4.08 -3.09 -14.79
C LEU A 196 -4.79 -2.82 -16.13
N GLU A 197 -4.20 -3.23 -17.25
CA GLU A 197 -4.81 -3.12 -18.59
C GLU A 197 -6.06 -4.00 -18.76
N ASN A 198 -6.26 -5.00 -17.90
CA ASN A 198 -7.40 -5.92 -17.94
C ASN A 198 -8.60 -5.50 -17.10
N TYR A 199 -8.53 -4.34 -16.44
CA TYR A 199 -9.61 -3.83 -15.59
C TYR A 199 -9.86 -2.34 -15.83
N ASN A 200 -11.13 -1.94 -15.68
CA ASN A 200 -11.45 -0.54 -15.47
C ASN A 200 -11.14 -0.16 -14.02
N VAL A 201 -10.82 1.13 -13.79
CA VAL A 201 -10.71 1.68 -12.44
C VAL A 201 -11.82 2.70 -12.19
N ARG A 202 -12.43 2.65 -11.01
CA ARG A 202 -13.32 3.66 -10.48
C ARG A 202 -12.69 4.27 -9.24
N PHE A 203 -12.60 5.58 -9.21
CA PHE A 203 -12.10 6.31 -8.04
C PHE A 203 -13.22 6.56 -7.05
N ASN A 204 -12.98 6.25 -5.79
CA ASN A 204 -13.91 6.44 -4.69
C ASN A 204 -13.19 7.11 -3.52
N PRO A 205 -13.63 8.25 -3.01
CA PRO A 205 -14.87 9.01 -3.26
C PRO A 205 -14.77 10.05 -4.40
N GLU A 206 -14.54 9.63 -5.59
CA GLU A 206 -14.34 10.46 -6.80
C GLU A 206 -13.03 11.30 -6.79
N VAL A 207 -12.09 10.86 -5.97
CA VAL A 207 -10.75 11.43 -5.92
C VAL A 207 -9.84 10.64 -6.84
N PRO A 208 -9.44 11.19 -7.99
CA PRO A 208 -8.55 10.48 -8.89
C PRO A 208 -7.21 10.16 -8.22
N LEU A 209 -6.69 8.98 -8.51
CA LEU A 209 -5.40 8.53 -8.02
C LEU A 209 -4.46 8.23 -9.17
N HIS A 210 -3.18 8.25 -8.88
CA HIS A 210 -2.16 7.57 -9.65
C HIS A 210 -1.30 6.68 -8.73
N TYR A 211 -0.58 5.76 -9.33
CA TYR A 211 0.17 4.75 -8.60
C TYR A 211 1.63 4.78 -9.01
N LEU A 212 2.55 4.63 -8.06
CA LEU A 212 3.94 4.30 -8.34
C LEU A 212 4.16 2.85 -7.96
N ILE A 213 4.57 2.03 -8.92
CA ILE A 213 4.87 0.61 -8.77
C ILE A 213 6.37 0.44 -9.01
N ALA A 214 7.03 -0.37 -8.20
CA ALA A 214 8.45 -0.71 -8.36
C ALA A 214 8.70 -2.17 -8.02
N ASP A 215 9.77 -2.76 -8.58
CA ASP A 215 10.13 -4.13 -8.30
C ASP A 215 11.61 -4.34 -7.92
N ALA A 216 11.90 -5.53 -7.42
CA ALA A 216 13.25 -5.93 -7.06
C ALA A 216 14.19 -6.09 -8.29
N GLY A 217 13.66 -6.10 -9.51
CA GLY A 217 14.42 -6.10 -10.76
C GLY A 217 15.10 -4.75 -11.03
N GLY A 218 14.54 -3.66 -10.51
CA GLY A 218 15.02 -2.29 -10.71
C GLY A 218 14.15 -1.50 -11.68
N ASP A 219 12.98 -2.02 -12.02
CA ASP A 219 11.99 -1.34 -12.83
C ASP A 219 10.99 -0.59 -11.95
N SER A 220 10.47 0.52 -12.47
CA SER A 220 9.33 1.23 -11.87
C SER A 220 8.46 1.88 -12.94
N ALA A 221 7.21 2.12 -12.58
CA ALA A 221 6.26 2.83 -13.41
C ALA A 221 5.33 3.71 -12.56
N VAL A 222 5.09 4.94 -13.01
CA VAL A 222 3.92 5.70 -12.59
C VAL A 222 2.79 5.39 -13.55
N VAL A 223 1.65 4.96 -12.97
CA VAL A 223 0.44 4.61 -13.72
C VAL A 223 -0.60 5.68 -13.46
N GLU A 224 -1.05 6.35 -14.50
CA GLU A 224 -2.01 7.45 -14.47
C GLU A 224 -3.23 7.14 -15.33
N TYR A 225 -4.39 7.67 -14.92
CA TYR A 225 -5.65 7.56 -15.65
C TYR A 225 -6.09 8.94 -16.09
N VAL A 226 -5.88 9.27 -17.37
CA VAL A 226 -6.11 10.62 -17.90
C VAL A 226 -6.93 10.54 -19.18
N GLY A 227 -8.09 11.21 -19.16
CA GLY A 227 -9.00 11.21 -20.29
C GLY A 227 -9.64 9.87 -20.62
N GLY A 228 -9.77 8.99 -19.61
CA GLY A 228 -10.29 7.63 -19.77
C GLY A 228 -9.26 6.61 -20.30
N GLU A 229 -7.99 7.01 -20.35
CA GLU A 229 -6.88 6.17 -20.81
C GLU A 229 -5.89 5.89 -19.67
N LEU A 230 -5.41 4.66 -19.62
CA LEU A 230 -4.29 4.27 -18.77
C LEU A 230 -2.99 4.74 -19.43
N ARG A 231 -2.17 5.48 -18.69
CA ARG A 231 -0.85 5.94 -19.11
C ARG A 231 0.22 5.38 -18.20
N VAL A 232 1.25 4.80 -18.78
CA VAL A 232 2.36 4.18 -18.07
C VAL A 232 3.64 4.97 -18.34
N LEU A 233 4.22 5.51 -17.26
CA LEU A 233 5.47 6.27 -17.34
C LEU A 233 6.58 5.45 -16.65
N ARG A 234 7.36 4.74 -17.44
CA ARG A 234 8.50 3.94 -16.97
C ARG A 234 9.64 4.82 -16.45
N ASN A 235 10.43 4.29 -15.53
CA ASN A 235 11.64 4.98 -15.09
C ASN A 235 12.68 5.03 -16.20
N GLU A 236 13.32 6.19 -16.35
CA GLU A 236 14.45 6.43 -17.27
C GLU A 236 15.78 6.46 -16.51
N GLN A 237 15.71 6.56 -15.21
CA GLN A 237 16.82 6.59 -14.27
C GLN A 237 16.63 5.48 -13.23
N PRO A 238 17.66 5.08 -12.47
CA PRO A 238 17.47 4.11 -11.39
C PRO A 238 16.74 4.70 -10.18
N TRP A 239 15.80 5.60 -10.42
CA TRP A 239 14.83 6.14 -9.46
C TRP A 239 13.61 6.72 -10.16
N GLN A 240 12.52 6.85 -9.42
CA GLN A 240 11.33 7.55 -9.86
C GLN A 240 10.65 8.22 -8.67
N VAL A 241 9.96 9.34 -8.89
CA VAL A 241 9.23 10.10 -7.86
C VAL A 241 7.83 10.40 -8.37
N ALA A 242 6.85 10.31 -7.49
CA ALA A 242 5.49 10.78 -7.75
C ALA A 242 4.93 11.48 -6.49
N THR A 243 4.12 12.52 -6.72
CA THR A 243 3.39 13.25 -5.69
C THR A 243 1.99 13.58 -6.22
N ASN A 244 1.34 14.62 -5.74
CA ASN A 244 -0.06 14.92 -6.05
C ASN A 244 -0.27 15.75 -7.33
N PHE A 245 0.32 15.36 -8.45
CA PHE A 245 0.06 15.96 -9.76
C PHE A 245 0.23 14.95 -10.89
N ILE A 246 -0.45 15.18 -12.02
CA ILE A 246 -0.34 14.32 -13.20
C ILE A 246 0.98 14.62 -13.92
N ILE A 247 1.87 13.64 -13.95
CA ILE A 247 3.22 13.76 -14.51
C ILE A 247 3.16 13.78 -16.03
N SER A 248 2.28 12.98 -16.65
CA SER A 248 2.20 12.84 -18.11
C SER A 248 1.74 14.12 -18.83
N THR A 249 1.12 15.06 -18.11
CA THR A 249 0.62 16.31 -18.68
C THR A 249 1.52 17.52 -18.41
N GLN A 250 2.58 17.34 -17.64
CA GLN A 250 3.51 18.42 -17.31
C GLN A 250 4.67 18.48 -18.32
N ALA A 251 5.27 19.68 -18.48
CA ALA A 251 6.49 19.86 -19.29
C ALA A 251 7.66 19.03 -18.74
N PRO A 252 8.76 18.86 -19.51
CA PRO A 252 9.73 17.77 -19.32
C PRO A 252 10.12 17.55 -17.87
N ARG A 253 10.14 16.29 -17.49
CA ARG A 253 10.45 15.76 -16.16
C ARG A 253 11.75 16.36 -15.61
N GLY A 254 11.66 17.06 -14.49
CA GLY A 254 12.81 17.66 -13.84
C GLY A 254 12.43 18.59 -12.69
N ALA A 255 13.41 19.14 -12.01
CA ALA A 255 13.32 19.94 -10.79
C ALA A 255 12.46 21.24 -10.87
N THR A 256 11.54 21.36 -11.79
CA THR A 256 10.67 22.54 -11.99
C THR A 256 9.19 22.28 -11.78
N ALA A 257 8.81 21.12 -11.23
CA ALA A 257 7.43 20.86 -10.83
C ALA A 257 6.97 21.88 -9.76
N SER A 258 5.70 22.21 -9.74
CA SER A 258 5.13 23.13 -8.73
C SER A 258 5.16 22.56 -7.31
N CYS A 259 5.31 21.25 -7.17
CA CYS A 259 5.34 20.55 -5.88
C CYS A 259 6.75 20.54 -5.28
N TRP A 260 6.93 21.23 -4.16
CA TRP A 260 8.23 21.32 -3.46
C TRP A 260 8.74 19.94 -2.97
N ARG A 261 7.81 19.02 -2.58
CA ARG A 261 8.14 17.67 -2.12
C ARG A 261 8.73 16.84 -3.27
N TYR A 262 8.10 16.93 -4.45
CA TYR A 262 8.61 16.29 -5.66
C TYR A 262 10.03 16.78 -5.98
N ASN A 263 10.22 18.09 -6.04
CA ASN A 263 11.52 18.69 -6.38
C ASN A 263 12.62 18.27 -5.41
N LYS A 264 12.31 18.26 -4.11
CA LYS A 264 13.26 17.89 -3.07
C LYS A 264 13.61 16.40 -3.13
N ALA A 265 12.61 15.53 -3.28
CA ALA A 265 12.83 14.09 -3.41
C ALA A 265 13.59 13.76 -4.71
N PHE A 266 13.20 14.38 -5.83
CA PHE A 266 13.87 14.21 -7.11
C PHE A 266 15.36 14.60 -7.04
N GLN A 267 15.68 15.78 -6.45
CA GLN A 267 17.06 16.23 -6.33
C GLN A 267 17.88 15.29 -5.45
N ALA A 268 17.34 14.87 -4.30
CA ALA A 268 18.05 13.96 -3.40
C ALA A 268 18.36 12.61 -4.07
N LEU A 269 17.42 12.07 -4.84
CA LEU A 269 17.62 10.82 -5.58
C LEU A 269 18.59 11.01 -6.75
N ALA A 270 18.54 12.16 -7.44
CA ALA A 270 19.49 12.47 -8.50
C ALA A 270 20.92 12.61 -7.95
N ASP A 271 21.11 13.30 -6.84
CA ASP A 271 22.42 13.45 -6.18
C ASP A 271 22.97 12.09 -5.70
N ALA A 272 22.11 11.21 -5.21
CA ALA A 272 22.44 9.85 -4.81
C ALA A 272 22.49 8.86 -6.00
N GLN A 273 22.13 9.26 -7.20
CA GLN A 273 21.98 8.38 -8.38
C GLN A 273 21.07 7.16 -8.11
N GLY A 274 20.03 7.34 -7.29
CA GLY A 274 19.11 6.30 -6.87
C GLY A 274 19.68 5.29 -5.87
N ALA A 275 20.91 5.50 -5.37
CA ALA A 275 21.57 4.62 -4.41
C ALA A 275 21.31 5.09 -2.97
N LEU A 276 20.29 4.54 -2.33
CA LEU A 276 19.94 4.81 -0.93
C LEU A 276 19.97 3.52 -0.11
N SER A 277 20.30 3.66 1.18
CA SER A 277 20.00 2.66 2.21
C SER A 277 18.63 2.95 2.86
N GLY A 278 18.06 1.97 3.56
CA GLY A 278 16.80 2.15 4.29
C GLY A 278 16.80 3.37 5.21
N PRO A 279 17.81 3.61 6.07
CA PRO A 279 17.92 4.83 6.89
C PRO A 279 17.99 6.12 6.07
N GLN A 280 18.69 6.13 4.92
CA GLN A 280 18.73 7.30 4.04
C GLN A 280 17.37 7.57 3.39
N ALA A 281 16.64 6.52 3.02
CA ALA A 281 15.29 6.63 2.51
C ALA A 281 14.33 7.22 3.56
N LEU A 282 14.42 6.79 4.83
CA LEU A 282 13.66 7.40 5.93
C LEU A 282 14.04 8.88 6.13
N THR A 283 15.33 9.24 6.06
CA THR A 283 15.77 10.64 6.12
C THR A 283 15.21 11.47 4.97
N LEU A 284 15.10 10.89 3.77
CA LEU A 284 14.46 11.56 2.64
C LEU A 284 12.99 11.77 2.92
N LEU A 285 12.25 10.75 3.40
CA LEU A 285 10.84 10.87 3.79
C LEU A 285 10.63 11.93 4.87
N GLU A 286 11.46 11.96 5.91
CA GLU A 286 11.45 13.01 6.95
C GLU A 286 11.55 14.39 6.32
N SER A 287 12.49 14.56 5.39
CA SER A 287 12.77 15.82 4.75
C SER A 287 11.64 16.38 3.89
N VAL A 288 10.71 15.52 3.44
CA VAL A 288 9.53 15.86 2.63
C VAL A 288 8.22 15.61 3.37
N SER A 289 8.27 15.30 4.65
CA SER A 289 7.09 15.14 5.50
C SER A 289 6.39 16.48 5.72
N GLN A 290 5.10 16.43 5.93
CA GLN A 290 4.24 17.60 6.12
C GLN A 290 3.76 17.72 7.57
N ALA A 291 3.56 18.98 8.01
CA ALA A 291 2.88 19.34 9.24
C ALA A 291 1.68 20.24 8.89
N GLY A 292 0.83 20.52 9.85
CA GLY A 292 -0.33 21.42 9.67
C GLY A 292 -1.64 20.65 9.46
N SER A 293 -2.50 21.13 8.56
CA SER A 293 -3.85 20.58 8.38
C SER A 293 -3.87 19.17 7.80
N PHE A 294 -2.86 18.82 7.01
CA PHE A 294 -2.69 17.49 6.40
C PHE A 294 -1.29 16.94 6.74
N PRO A 295 -1.10 16.55 8.02
CA PRO A 295 0.21 16.04 8.44
C PRO A 295 0.51 14.68 7.81
N THR A 296 1.78 14.33 7.76
CA THR A 296 2.19 12.97 7.43
C THR A 296 1.77 12.03 8.58
N ILE A 297 0.84 11.13 8.30
CA ILE A 297 0.29 10.16 9.26
C ILE A 297 1.27 9.00 9.44
N TRP A 298 1.75 8.43 8.32
CA TRP A 298 2.82 7.44 8.35
C TRP A 298 3.82 7.68 7.23
N SER A 299 5.05 7.24 7.51
CA SER A 299 6.11 7.05 6.54
C SER A 299 6.48 5.58 6.52
N VAL A 300 6.62 5.00 5.34
CA VAL A 300 7.01 3.60 5.18
C VAL A 300 8.10 3.46 4.13
N VAL A 301 9.07 2.58 4.40
CA VAL A 301 10.08 2.13 3.44
C VAL A 301 9.98 0.63 3.29
N TYR A 302 9.76 0.18 2.08
CA TYR A 302 9.78 -1.21 1.66
C TYR A 302 11.11 -1.53 1.00
N ASN A 303 11.87 -2.46 1.54
CA ASN A 303 13.06 -3.00 0.89
C ASN A 303 12.65 -4.16 -0.02
N LEU A 304 12.67 -3.90 -1.32
CA LEU A 304 12.16 -4.81 -2.34
C LEU A 304 13.01 -6.08 -2.49
N THR A 305 14.25 -6.03 -2.01
CA THR A 305 15.18 -7.15 -2.09
C THR A 305 15.16 -8.00 -0.81
N SER A 306 15.25 -7.38 0.36
CA SER A 306 15.31 -8.11 1.62
C SER A 306 13.95 -8.48 2.19
N GLY A 307 12.89 -7.73 1.86
CA GLY A 307 11.57 -7.85 2.48
C GLY A 307 11.42 -7.08 3.79
N GLU A 308 12.41 -6.28 4.17
CA GLU A 308 12.32 -5.41 5.34
C GLU A 308 11.30 -4.28 5.10
N VAL A 309 10.53 -3.96 6.13
CA VAL A 309 9.55 -2.87 6.13
C VAL A 309 9.79 -2.02 7.36
N SER A 310 10.10 -0.74 7.14
CA SER A 310 10.31 0.24 8.21
C SER A 310 9.17 1.25 8.21
N VAL A 311 8.47 1.38 9.34
CA VAL A 311 7.31 2.26 9.52
C VAL A 311 7.60 3.31 10.59
N VAL A 312 7.23 4.54 10.32
CA VAL A 312 7.26 5.68 11.24
C VAL A 312 5.86 6.28 11.30
N MET A 313 5.34 6.50 12.51
CA MET A 313 4.05 7.16 12.74
C MET A 313 4.24 8.62 13.15
N ASP A 314 3.30 9.47 12.74
CA ASP A 314 3.21 10.90 13.10
C ASP A 314 4.57 11.64 13.04
N ARG A 315 5.38 11.32 12.05
CA ARG A 315 6.70 11.98 11.85
C ARG A 315 7.67 11.81 13.03
N ASN A 316 7.45 10.82 13.90
CA ASN A 316 8.37 10.50 14.98
C ASN A 316 9.53 9.60 14.49
N TYR A 317 10.42 10.13 13.67
CA TYR A 317 11.57 9.40 13.11
C TYR A 317 12.59 8.95 14.16
N GLN A 318 12.37 9.25 15.45
CA GLN A 318 13.14 8.66 16.55
C GLN A 318 12.61 7.25 16.92
N GLN A 319 11.40 6.91 16.47
CA GLN A 319 10.75 5.62 16.73
C GLN A 319 10.41 4.94 15.41
N ILE A 320 11.23 3.99 15.02
CA ILE A 320 11.07 3.23 13.78
C ILE A 320 10.64 1.82 14.15
N TYR A 321 9.53 1.38 13.55
CA TYR A 321 9.05 0.01 13.67
C TYR A 321 9.53 -0.79 12.47
N THR A 322 10.29 -1.85 12.71
CA THR A 322 10.84 -2.71 11.65
C THR A 322 10.16 -4.06 11.66
N PHE A 323 9.75 -4.50 10.47
CA PHE A 323 9.10 -5.78 10.20
C PHE A 323 9.78 -6.47 9.03
N HIS A 324 9.39 -7.70 8.77
CA HIS A 324 9.96 -8.45 7.67
C HIS A 324 8.88 -9.34 7.00
N LEU A 325 8.70 -9.16 5.70
CA LEU A 325 7.97 -10.08 4.84
C LEU A 325 8.95 -11.10 4.28
N LYS A 326 8.68 -12.40 4.52
CA LYS A 326 9.51 -13.45 3.94
C LYS A 326 9.37 -13.42 2.42
N ARG A 327 10.48 -13.16 1.74
CA ARG A 327 10.55 -13.23 0.29
C ARG A 327 10.60 -14.67 -0.21
N THR A 328 9.95 -14.90 -1.34
CA THR A 328 10.16 -16.14 -2.11
C THR A 328 10.96 -15.76 -3.36
N ASP A 329 12.07 -16.42 -3.57
CA ASP A 329 12.92 -16.17 -4.74
C ASP A 329 12.08 -16.29 -6.02
N THR A 330 12.25 -15.31 -6.91
CA THR A 330 11.74 -15.42 -8.27
C THR A 330 12.55 -16.54 -8.95
N PRO A 331 11.94 -17.46 -9.67
CA PRO A 331 12.65 -18.57 -10.33
C PRO A 331 13.66 -18.09 -11.35
#